data_7700e5430b209708c0e13fcb3b7fcaac
#
_entry.id   7700e5430b209708c0e13fcb3b7fcaac
#
_cell.length_a   1.000
_cell.length_b   1.000
_cell.length_c   1.000
_cell.angle_alpha   90.00
_cell.angle_beta   90.00
_cell.angle_gamma   90.00
#
_symmetry.space_group_name_H-M   'P 1'
#
loop_
_entity.id
_entity.type
_entity.pdbx_description
1 polymer ?
#
loop_
_entity_poly.entity_id
_entity_poly.type
_entity_poly.pdbx_seq_one_letter_code
_entity_poly.pdbx_strand_id
1 'polypeptide(L)'
;MHRTCLWSVLTLLVPAAASAQDIPPYVPANPLLESRSALYGQSFILPHPGWQIRFVTDYYNAVEVAQSPGPDSRQSIFDAEVLQTDLWGTRDLSRHIFVLANLPVRGGYSGFLDGFLVWYHHLIGLSVPARDELPRNTFQWNVALPDSSVSRPAPGTFIGDLRTGVGLRLGRAQLIATVTFPTATLGDDGWSRHVVGTSLALVSELVRTPRVAVDASASTGITPTHSALARYQRGVFAAGLVSGRWQFAGEQAVFSTFWIQSSNWKGTGFESVDDAEVIADFGFLLRLKRQWPELQLGMTQDLVPRGPAMDVGFTVGLRW
;
A
#
# COMPACT_ATOMS: atom_id res chain seq x y z
N MET A 1 21.27 61.22 22.85
CA MET A 1 19.88 60.89 23.11
C MET A 1 19.35 60.09 21.93
N HIS A 2 18.55 59.06 22.19
CA HIS A 2 17.89 58.07 21.26
C HIS A 2 18.75 56.86 20.85
N ARG A 3 18.92 55.96 21.83
CA ARG A 3 19.12 54.52 21.60
C ARG A 3 17.93 53.83 22.27
N THR A 4 16.86 53.59 21.54
CA THR A 4 15.77 52.65 21.92
C THR A 4 14.82 52.56 20.74
N CYS A 5 14.87 51.48 19.97
CA CYS A 5 13.78 50.94 19.14
C CYS A 5 14.31 49.87 18.18
N LEU A 6 14.92 48.77 18.66
CA LEU A 6 15.32 47.67 17.77
C LEU A 6 15.11 46.28 18.39
N TRP A 7 14.28 46.16 19.46
CA TRP A 7 14.07 44.88 20.17
C TRP A 7 12.64 44.37 20.12
N SER A 8 11.75 44.93 19.30
CA SER A 8 10.31 44.58 19.35
C SER A 8 9.79 43.79 18.15
N VAL A 9 10.64 43.29 17.24
CA VAL A 9 10.18 42.52 16.06
C VAL A 9 10.57 41.04 16.10
N LEU A 10 11.33 40.59 17.11
CA LEU A 10 11.82 39.20 17.15
C LEU A 10 10.95 38.22 17.98
N THR A 11 9.79 38.65 18.49
CA THR A 11 8.99 37.84 19.42
C THR A 11 7.70 37.27 18.81
N LEU A 12 7.52 37.25 17.50
CA LEU A 12 6.28 36.75 16.84
C LEU A 12 6.46 35.52 15.93
N LEU A 13 7.58 34.84 16.05
CA LEU A 13 7.79 33.54 15.42
C LEU A 13 8.01 32.44 16.46
N VAL A 14 7.12 32.32 17.46
CA VAL A 14 6.90 31.02 18.09
C VAL A 14 6.11 30.19 17.07
N PRO A 15 6.70 29.20 16.40
CA PRO A 15 5.91 28.32 15.59
C PRO A 15 4.91 27.67 16.54
N ALA A 16 3.61 27.88 16.30
CA ALA A 16 2.57 27.04 16.90
C ALA A 16 3.09 25.60 16.76
N ALA A 17 3.16 24.87 17.87
CA ALA A 17 3.66 23.51 17.86
C ALA A 17 2.90 22.77 16.76
N ALA A 18 3.59 22.52 15.66
CA ALA A 18 3.01 21.78 14.55
C ALA A 18 2.66 20.42 15.11
N SER A 19 1.38 20.08 15.14
CA SER A 19 0.96 18.75 15.55
C SER A 19 1.68 17.77 14.65
N ALA A 20 2.49 16.89 15.22
CA ALA A 20 3.16 15.87 14.44
C ALA A 20 2.08 15.10 13.66
N GLN A 21 2.17 15.11 12.35
CA GLN A 21 1.25 14.36 11.49
C GLN A 21 1.75 12.93 11.35
N ASP A 22 0.84 11.95 11.27
CA ASP A 22 1.21 10.57 10.99
C ASP A 22 1.74 10.44 9.55
N ILE A 23 2.68 9.52 9.37
CA ILE A 23 3.06 9.07 8.03
C ILE A 23 1.90 8.21 7.49
N PRO A 24 1.52 8.34 6.21
CA PRO A 24 0.49 7.49 5.62
C PRO A 24 0.85 6.01 5.74
N PRO A 25 -0.11 5.13 6.12
CA PRO A 25 0.11 3.70 5.99
C PRO A 25 0.18 3.32 4.51
N TYR A 26 1.01 2.36 4.18
CA TYR A 26 1.06 1.77 2.85
C TYR A 26 0.25 0.47 2.80
N VAL A 27 -0.63 0.35 1.82
CA VAL A 27 -1.38 -0.89 1.54
C VAL A 27 -1.15 -1.24 0.08
N PRO A 28 -0.56 -2.40 -0.20
CA PRO A 28 -0.35 -2.80 -1.59
C PRO A 28 -1.68 -3.02 -2.29
N ALA A 29 -1.82 -2.52 -3.49
CA ALA A 29 -3.02 -2.67 -4.31
C ALA A 29 -2.89 -3.73 -5.38
N ASN A 30 -1.71 -4.32 -5.57
CA ASN A 30 -1.54 -5.40 -6.53
C ASN A 30 -2.37 -6.63 -6.10
N PRO A 31 -3.36 -7.06 -6.88
CA PRO A 31 -4.23 -8.18 -6.53
C PRO A 31 -3.47 -9.49 -6.33
N LEU A 32 -2.36 -9.69 -7.05
CA LEU A 32 -1.51 -10.87 -6.87
C LEU A 32 -0.94 -10.96 -5.45
N LEU A 33 -0.84 -9.85 -4.73
CA LEU A 33 -0.40 -9.77 -3.35
C LEU A 33 -1.56 -9.67 -2.36
N GLU A 34 -2.61 -9.02 -2.75
CA GLU A 34 -3.74 -8.68 -1.90
C GLU A 34 -4.61 -9.86 -1.49
N SER A 35 -4.56 -10.98 -2.20
CA SER A 35 -5.28 -12.20 -1.82
C SER A 35 -4.85 -12.80 -0.47
N ARG A 36 -3.76 -12.28 0.12
CA ARG A 36 -3.40 -12.56 1.50
C ARG A 36 -3.79 -11.40 2.38
N SER A 37 -4.64 -11.26 2.97
CA SER A 37 -5.13 -10.23 3.81
C SER A 37 -4.23 -9.92 4.98
N ALA A 38 -3.77 -8.72 5.07
CA ALA A 38 -3.09 -8.21 6.25
C ALA A 38 -3.15 -6.69 6.31
N LEU A 39 -3.16 -6.14 7.49
CA LEU A 39 -2.78 -4.77 7.75
C LEU A 39 -1.26 -4.74 8.00
N TYR A 40 -0.49 -4.97 6.97
CA TYR A 40 0.95 -4.82 6.98
C TYR A 40 1.33 -3.50 6.29
N GLY A 41 2.50 -2.97 6.57
CA GLY A 41 2.89 -1.65 6.06
C GLY A 41 2.41 -0.49 6.93
N GLN A 42 2.18 -0.72 8.22
CA GLN A 42 1.75 0.32 9.15
C GLN A 42 2.91 1.23 9.54
N SER A 43 2.68 2.54 9.49
CA SER A 43 3.49 3.55 10.16
C SER A 43 3.04 3.72 11.62
N PHE A 44 3.84 4.43 12.42
CA PHE A 44 3.52 4.67 13.82
C PHE A 44 2.26 5.53 13.96
N ILE A 45 1.22 4.99 14.60
CA ILE A 45 -0.07 5.67 14.81
C ILE A 45 0.03 6.53 16.07
N LEU A 46 0.01 7.85 15.89
CA LEU A 46 0.06 8.80 17.00
C LEU A 46 -1.22 8.77 17.83
N PRO A 47 -1.12 9.00 19.15
CA PRO A 47 -2.31 9.20 20.00
C PRO A 47 -3.11 10.42 19.53
N HIS A 48 -4.43 10.27 19.46
CA HIS A 48 -5.33 11.38 19.19
C HIS A 48 -6.68 11.18 19.89
N PRO A 49 -7.38 12.26 20.28
CA PRO A 49 -8.71 12.14 20.87
C PRO A 49 -9.75 11.80 19.78
N GLY A 50 -10.60 10.83 20.05
CA GLY A 50 -11.72 10.47 19.18
C GLY A 50 -11.32 9.52 18.02
N TRP A 51 -12.09 9.57 16.94
CA TRP A 51 -11.82 8.84 15.73
C TRP A 51 -10.91 9.65 14.79
N GLN A 52 -9.94 9.00 14.22
CA GLN A 52 -9.24 9.47 13.04
C GLN A 52 -9.76 8.68 11.84
N ILE A 53 -10.26 9.37 10.84
CA ILE A 53 -10.77 8.77 9.60
C ILE A 53 -9.85 9.16 8.46
N ARG A 54 -9.51 8.19 7.61
CA ARG A 54 -8.78 8.40 6.37
C ARG A 54 -9.51 7.71 5.23
N PHE A 55 -9.61 8.40 4.11
CA PHE A 55 -10.10 7.90 2.84
C PHE A 55 -8.97 8.03 1.83
N VAL A 56 -8.55 6.93 1.23
CA VAL A 56 -7.45 6.91 0.27
C VAL A 56 -7.88 6.16 -0.96
N THR A 57 -7.66 6.72 -2.12
CA THR A 57 -7.90 6.09 -3.42
C THR A 57 -6.58 5.99 -4.16
N ASP A 58 -6.24 4.78 -4.58
CA ASP A 58 -5.10 4.44 -5.38
C ASP A 58 -5.58 3.91 -6.73
N TYR A 59 -4.92 4.35 -7.80
CA TYR A 59 -5.16 3.87 -9.14
C TYR A 59 -3.85 3.40 -9.74
N TYR A 60 -3.76 2.11 -10.03
CA TYR A 60 -2.53 1.45 -10.46
C TYR A 60 -2.70 0.86 -11.85
N ASN A 61 -1.59 0.81 -12.54
CA ASN A 61 -1.43 -0.08 -13.66
C ASN A 61 -0.52 -1.24 -13.22
N ALA A 62 -0.96 -2.46 -13.44
CA ALA A 62 -0.22 -3.68 -13.11
C ALA A 62 -0.11 -4.55 -14.36
N VAL A 63 1.11 -4.89 -14.74
CA VAL A 63 1.40 -5.80 -15.83
C VAL A 63 2.43 -6.83 -15.42
N GLU A 64 2.14 -8.08 -15.67
CA GLU A 64 3.00 -9.22 -15.43
C GLU A 64 2.84 -10.21 -16.59
N VAL A 65 3.94 -10.54 -17.25
CA VAL A 65 3.97 -11.58 -18.28
C VAL A 65 5.12 -12.53 -18.01
N ALA A 66 4.81 -13.75 -17.66
CA ALA A 66 5.79 -14.80 -17.47
C ALA A 66 5.36 -16.05 -18.24
N GLN A 67 6.27 -16.56 -19.07
CA GLN A 67 6.03 -17.74 -19.91
C GLN A 67 7.24 -18.66 -19.90
N SER A 68 7.01 -19.96 -19.82
CA SER A 68 8.01 -20.99 -19.98
C SER A 68 7.57 -21.93 -21.08
N PRO A 69 8.21 -21.91 -22.26
CA PRO A 69 7.91 -22.84 -23.34
C PRO A 69 8.44 -24.24 -23.02
N GLY A 70 7.73 -25.29 -23.47
CA GLY A 70 8.14 -26.69 -23.32
C GLY A 70 7.00 -27.63 -23.00
N PRO A 71 7.30 -28.91 -22.72
CA PRO A 71 6.30 -29.91 -22.42
C PRO A 71 5.52 -29.61 -21.11
N ASP A 72 6.14 -28.89 -20.19
CA ASP A 72 5.49 -28.36 -18.97
C ASP A 72 5.22 -26.87 -19.14
N SER A 73 4.59 -26.48 -20.24
CA SER A 73 4.32 -25.08 -20.54
C SER A 73 3.60 -24.40 -19.39
N ARG A 74 4.16 -23.29 -18.91
CA ARG A 74 3.61 -22.47 -17.84
C ARG A 74 3.39 -21.07 -18.35
N GLN A 75 2.36 -20.43 -17.87
CA GLN A 75 2.05 -19.07 -18.21
C GLN A 75 1.44 -18.35 -17.01
N SER A 76 1.87 -17.13 -16.76
CA SER A 76 1.21 -16.16 -15.90
C SER A 76 1.10 -14.86 -16.68
N ILE A 77 -0.12 -14.42 -16.95
CA ILE A 77 -0.40 -13.12 -17.54
C ILE A 77 -1.36 -12.40 -16.60
N PHE A 78 -0.93 -11.25 -16.14
CA PHE A 78 -1.78 -10.30 -15.44
C PHE A 78 -1.58 -8.93 -16.08
N ASP A 79 -2.63 -8.37 -16.64
CA ASP A 79 -2.67 -7.04 -17.23
C ASP A 79 -3.97 -6.38 -16.82
N ALA A 80 -3.88 -5.37 -15.98
CA ALA A 80 -5.04 -4.70 -15.42
C ALA A 80 -4.72 -3.28 -14.95
N GLU A 81 -5.71 -2.41 -15.03
CA GLU A 81 -5.74 -1.23 -14.19
C GLU A 81 -6.58 -1.51 -12.94
N VAL A 82 -6.03 -1.20 -11.78
CA VAL A 82 -6.60 -1.53 -10.49
C VAL A 82 -6.96 -0.25 -9.74
N LEU A 83 -8.22 -0.11 -9.38
CA LEU A 83 -8.70 0.89 -8.44
C LEU A 83 -8.78 0.28 -7.05
N GLN A 84 -8.20 0.95 -6.07
CA GLN A 84 -8.40 0.61 -4.66
C GLN A 84 -8.77 1.86 -3.90
N THR A 85 -9.84 1.78 -3.13
CA THR A 85 -10.27 2.84 -2.22
C THR A 85 -10.37 2.27 -0.83
N ASP A 86 -9.59 2.78 0.10
CA ASP A 86 -9.51 2.32 1.48
C ASP A 86 -10.18 3.33 2.42
N LEU A 87 -11.18 2.89 3.16
CA LEU A 87 -11.72 3.61 4.29
C LEU A 87 -11.07 3.09 5.58
N TRP A 88 -10.26 3.94 6.21
CA TRP A 88 -9.58 3.65 7.46
C TRP A 88 -10.23 4.37 8.62
N GLY A 89 -10.31 3.68 9.74
CA GLY A 89 -10.68 4.27 11.02
C GLY A 89 -9.71 3.81 12.11
N THR A 90 -9.22 4.76 12.92
CA THR A 90 -8.47 4.43 14.14
C THR A 90 -9.08 5.16 15.31
N ARG A 91 -9.04 4.55 16.49
CA ARG A 91 -9.55 5.14 17.72
C ARG A 91 -8.73 4.71 18.91
N ASP A 92 -8.35 5.66 19.74
CA ASP A 92 -7.76 5.39 21.04
C ASP A 92 -8.82 4.92 22.03
N LEU A 93 -8.62 3.75 22.63
CA LEU A 93 -9.38 3.25 23.77
C LEU A 93 -8.74 3.71 25.09
N SER A 94 -7.44 3.87 25.09
CA SER A 94 -6.65 4.42 26.17
C SER A 94 -5.34 5.01 25.63
N ARG A 95 -4.52 5.61 26.51
CA ARG A 95 -3.19 6.08 26.11
C ARG A 95 -2.28 4.99 25.52
N HIS A 96 -2.54 3.73 25.84
CA HIS A 96 -1.73 2.59 25.42
C HIS A 96 -2.41 1.70 24.39
N ILE A 97 -3.73 1.70 24.29
CA ILE A 97 -4.48 0.79 23.45
C ILE A 97 -5.28 1.58 22.43
N PHE A 98 -5.21 1.17 21.18
CA PHE A 98 -6.04 1.67 20.11
C PHE A 98 -6.63 0.53 19.28
N VAL A 99 -7.70 0.81 18.58
CA VAL A 99 -8.29 -0.09 17.59
C VAL A 99 -8.19 0.54 16.21
N LEU A 100 -8.17 -0.28 15.20
CA LEU A 100 -8.17 0.13 13.80
C LEU A 100 -9.08 -0.76 12.98
N ALA A 101 -9.60 -0.20 11.89
CA ALA A 101 -10.37 -0.92 10.89
C ALA A 101 -10.04 -0.37 9.50
N ASN A 102 -10.13 -1.22 8.50
CA ASN A 102 -9.99 -0.87 7.09
C ASN A 102 -11.04 -1.62 6.28
N LEU A 103 -11.80 -0.89 5.49
CA LEU A 103 -12.73 -1.44 4.51
C LEU A 103 -12.28 -1.02 3.11
N PRO A 104 -11.74 -1.94 2.30
CA PRO A 104 -11.37 -1.64 0.93
C PRO A 104 -12.54 -1.80 -0.03
N VAL A 105 -12.65 -0.88 -0.99
CA VAL A 105 -13.43 -1.04 -2.22
C VAL A 105 -12.44 -1.14 -3.36
N ARG A 106 -12.60 -2.14 -4.23
CA ARG A 106 -11.63 -2.45 -5.27
C ARG A 106 -12.29 -2.60 -6.62
N GLY A 107 -11.49 -2.50 -7.66
CA GLY A 107 -11.92 -2.77 -9.01
C GLY A 107 -10.74 -3.15 -9.90
N GLY A 108 -11.02 -3.99 -10.89
CA GLY A 108 -10.08 -4.33 -11.96
C GLY A 108 -10.73 -4.05 -13.31
N TYR A 109 -10.00 -3.37 -14.17
CA TYR A 109 -10.50 -2.84 -15.43
C TYR A 109 -9.48 -3.03 -16.55
N SER A 110 -9.94 -2.88 -17.79
CA SER A 110 -9.06 -2.79 -18.97
C SER A 110 -8.28 -1.47 -19.06
N GLY A 111 -8.75 -0.45 -18.37
CA GLY A 111 -8.04 0.80 -18.17
C GLY A 111 -7.85 1.72 -19.37
N PHE A 112 -6.97 2.74 -19.18
CA PHE A 112 -6.65 3.76 -20.19
C PHE A 112 -5.21 4.29 -20.06
N LEU A 113 -4.45 3.86 -19.03
CA LEU A 113 -3.12 4.42 -18.71
C LEU A 113 -2.01 3.90 -19.61
N ASP A 114 -2.18 2.81 -20.33
CA ASP A 114 -1.11 2.18 -21.11
C ASP A 114 -0.38 3.16 -22.04
N GLY A 115 -1.13 4.01 -22.74
CA GLY A 115 -0.54 5.02 -23.62
C GLY A 115 0.30 6.05 -22.88
N PHE A 116 -0.14 6.48 -21.70
CA PHE A 116 0.60 7.37 -20.82
C PHE A 116 1.86 6.71 -20.27
N LEU A 117 1.76 5.47 -19.82
CA LEU A 117 2.88 4.73 -19.22
C LEU A 117 3.98 4.42 -20.23
N VAL A 118 3.62 4.01 -21.44
CA VAL A 118 4.60 3.85 -22.53
C VAL A 118 5.34 5.16 -22.80
N TRP A 119 4.62 6.28 -22.87
CA TRP A 119 5.25 7.60 -23.02
C TRP A 119 6.16 7.96 -21.82
N TYR A 120 5.68 7.73 -20.58
CA TYR A 120 6.42 8.00 -19.35
C TYR A 120 7.71 7.19 -19.27
N HIS A 121 7.66 5.88 -19.55
CA HIS A 121 8.84 5.02 -19.53
C HIS A 121 9.86 5.44 -20.58
N HIS A 122 9.45 5.78 -21.78
CA HIS A 122 10.36 6.32 -22.79
C HIS A 122 11.01 7.62 -22.35
N LEU A 123 10.26 8.50 -21.65
CA LEU A 123 10.79 9.78 -21.15
C LEU A 123 11.91 9.58 -20.12
N ILE A 124 11.80 8.57 -19.24
CA ILE A 124 12.81 8.27 -18.21
C ILE A 124 13.84 7.24 -18.66
N GLY A 125 13.77 6.79 -19.90
CA GLY A 125 14.73 5.82 -20.48
C GLY A 125 14.57 4.40 -19.99
N LEU A 126 13.40 4.03 -19.49
CA LEU A 126 13.06 2.66 -19.10
C LEU A 126 12.26 1.97 -20.21
N SER A 127 12.31 0.64 -20.22
CA SER A 127 11.48 -0.21 -21.06
C SER A 127 10.80 -1.25 -20.20
N VAL A 128 9.51 -1.46 -20.45
CA VAL A 128 8.71 -2.53 -19.83
C VAL A 128 8.27 -3.49 -20.92
N PRO A 129 9.08 -4.53 -21.23
CA PRO A 129 8.83 -5.42 -22.37
C PRO A 129 7.43 -6.04 -22.35
N ALA A 130 6.90 -6.37 -21.17
CA ALA A 130 5.55 -6.90 -21.02
C ALA A 130 4.47 -6.00 -21.65
N ARG A 131 4.68 -4.67 -21.65
CA ARG A 131 3.77 -3.71 -22.27
C ARG A 131 3.74 -3.79 -23.80
N ASP A 132 4.87 -4.11 -24.39
CA ASP A 132 5.00 -4.20 -25.84
C ASP A 132 4.42 -5.52 -26.38
N GLU A 133 4.29 -6.53 -25.52
CA GLU A 133 3.78 -7.86 -25.87
C GLU A 133 2.26 -7.97 -25.77
N LEU A 134 1.62 -7.14 -24.96
CA LEU A 134 0.17 -7.20 -24.69
C LEU A 134 -0.61 -6.13 -25.48
N PRO A 135 -1.88 -6.41 -25.84
CA PRO A 135 -2.78 -5.40 -26.39
C PRO A 135 -3.02 -4.29 -25.39
N ARG A 136 -3.02 -3.03 -25.83
CA ARG A 136 -3.25 -1.88 -24.95
C ARG A 136 -4.71 -1.80 -24.46
N ASN A 137 -4.90 -1.28 -23.25
CA ASN A 137 -6.19 -1.04 -22.63
C ASN A 137 -7.05 -2.31 -22.60
N THR A 138 -6.43 -3.43 -22.24
CA THR A 138 -7.12 -4.71 -22.06
C THR A 138 -7.04 -5.16 -20.62
N PHE A 139 -7.89 -6.09 -20.24
CA PHE A 139 -7.80 -6.82 -19.00
C PHE A 139 -7.48 -8.27 -19.31
N GLN A 140 -6.44 -8.81 -18.70
CA GLN A 140 -6.10 -10.22 -18.80
C GLN A 140 -5.68 -10.74 -17.43
N TRP A 141 -6.26 -11.84 -17.02
CA TRP A 141 -5.78 -12.61 -15.90
C TRP A 141 -5.87 -14.09 -16.21
N ASN A 142 -4.73 -14.63 -16.60
CA ASN A 142 -4.59 -16.01 -17.02
C ASN A 142 -3.36 -16.62 -16.34
N VAL A 143 -3.58 -17.66 -15.57
CA VAL A 143 -2.52 -18.46 -14.95
C VAL A 143 -2.70 -19.90 -15.43
N ALA A 144 -1.71 -20.46 -16.08
CA ALA A 144 -1.64 -21.85 -16.48
C ALA A 144 -0.37 -22.47 -15.91
N LEU A 145 -0.53 -23.41 -15.03
CA LEU A 145 0.52 -24.17 -14.35
C LEU A 145 0.31 -25.67 -14.64
N PRO A 146 1.29 -26.57 -14.43
CA PRO A 146 1.21 -27.95 -14.90
C PRO A 146 -0.04 -28.72 -14.45
N ASP A 147 -0.59 -28.40 -13.30
CA ASP A 147 -1.73 -29.09 -12.70
C ASP A 147 -2.90 -28.16 -12.34
N SER A 148 -2.83 -26.89 -12.72
CA SER A 148 -3.87 -25.91 -12.40
C SER A 148 -3.91 -24.79 -13.41
N SER A 149 -5.09 -24.37 -13.79
CA SER A 149 -5.28 -23.18 -14.62
C SER A 149 -6.44 -22.34 -14.13
N VAL A 150 -6.27 -21.02 -14.21
CA VAL A 150 -7.29 -20.03 -13.85
C VAL A 150 -7.29 -18.93 -14.89
N SER A 151 -8.46 -18.60 -15.38
CA SER A 151 -8.68 -17.42 -16.23
C SER A 151 -9.89 -16.66 -15.69
N ARG A 152 -9.76 -15.34 -15.57
CA ARG A 152 -10.81 -14.48 -14.99
C ARG A 152 -11.08 -13.27 -15.88
N PRO A 153 -12.34 -12.87 -16.03
CA PRO A 153 -12.70 -11.60 -16.64
C PRO A 153 -12.41 -10.44 -15.69
N ALA A 154 -12.47 -9.21 -16.21
CA ALA A 154 -12.41 -8.01 -15.38
C ALA A 154 -13.54 -8.02 -14.33
N PRO A 155 -13.21 -7.87 -13.04
CA PRO A 155 -14.20 -7.99 -11.97
C PRO A 155 -15.14 -6.80 -11.87
N GLY A 156 -14.77 -5.64 -12.44
CA GLY A 156 -15.42 -4.36 -12.13
C GLY A 156 -15.18 -3.96 -10.68
N THR A 157 -16.11 -3.20 -10.09
CA THR A 157 -16.01 -2.73 -8.70
C THR A 157 -16.63 -3.72 -7.72
N PHE A 158 -15.98 -3.98 -6.60
CA PHE A 158 -16.45 -4.86 -5.51
C PHE A 158 -15.96 -4.38 -4.14
N ILE A 159 -16.59 -4.84 -3.06
CA ILE A 159 -16.13 -4.64 -1.69
C ILE A 159 -15.12 -5.74 -1.37
N GLY A 160 -13.98 -5.36 -0.81
CA GLY A 160 -12.94 -6.30 -0.38
C GLY A 160 -13.14 -6.81 1.04
N ASP A 161 -12.14 -7.50 1.54
CA ASP A 161 -12.17 -8.10 2.88
C ASP A 161 -12.01 -7.04 3.98
N LEU A 162 -12.93 -7.00 4.94
CA LEU A 162 -12.85 -6.15 6.12
C LEU A 162 -11.66 -6.57 6.98
N ARG A 163 -10.85 -5.61 7.36
CA ARG A 163 -9.68 -5.79 8.23
C ARG A 163 -9.87 -5.02 9.51
N THR A 164 -9.62 -5.65 10.65
CA THR A 164 -9.67 -5.00 11.96
C THR A 164 -8.42 -5.33 12.76
N GLY A 165 -8.09 -4.49 13.73
CA GLY A 165 -6.92 -4.72 14.55
C GLY A 165 -6.98 -4.01 15.89
N VAL A 166 -6.11 -4.47 16.77
CA VAL A 166 -5.84 -3.88 18.08
C VAL A 166 -4.35 -3.58 18.16
N GLY A 167 -4.02 -2.37 18.57
CA GLY A 167 -2.64 -1.95 18.78
C GLY A 167 -2.33 -1.62 20.23
N LEU A 168 -1.13 -1.98 20.67
CA LEU A 168 -0.56 -1.66 21.98
C LEU A 168 0.65 -0.72 21.79
N ARG A 169 0.62 0.45 22.42
CA ARG A 169 1.75 1.41 22.43
C ARG A 169 2.69 1.11 23.59
N LEU A 170 3.96 0.91 23.28
CA LEU A 170 5.06 0.59 24.18
C LEU A 170 6.16 1.65 24.04
N GLY A 171 5.86 2.87 24.45
CA GLY A 171 6.77 4.01 24.25
C GLY A 171 6.91 4.38 22.77
N ARG A 172 8.09 4.18 22.21
CA ARG A 172 8.39 4.44 20.79
C ARG A 172 8.14 3.21 19.88
N ALA A 173 7.51 2.18 20.40
CA ALA A 173 7.12 1.00 19.65
C ALA A 173 5.62 0.73 19.76
N GLN A 174 5.06 0.04 18.77
CA GLN A 174 3.68 -0.44 18.77
C GLN A 174 3.64 -1.88 18.31
N LEU A 175 2.85 -2.68 18.98
CA LEU A 175 2.51 -4.03 18.53
C LEU A 175 1.07 -4.01 18.04
N ILE A 176 0.83 -4.44 16.81
CA ILE A 176 -0.49 -4.39 16.16
C ILE A 176 -0.85 -5.81 15.72
N ALA A 177 -1.92 -6.35 16.29
CA ALA A 177 -2.50 -7.62 15.87
C ALA A 177 -3.74 -7.35 15.01
N THR A 178 -3.87 -8.04 13.87
CA THR A 178 -4.99 -7.85 12.96
C THR A 178 -5.67 -9.15 12.57
N VAL A 179 -6.96 -9.04 12.24
CA VAL A 179 -7.77 -10.11 11.66
C VAL A 179 -8.43 -9.57 10.41
N THR A 180 -8.42 -10.36 9.35
CA THR A 180 -9.16 -10.10 8.13
C THR A 180 -10.32 -11.07 8.04
N PHE A 181 -11.50 -10.54 7.78
CA PHE A 181 -12.73 -11.30 7.63
C PHE A 181 -13.06 -11.49 6.15
N PRO A 182 -13.51 -12.67 5.73
CA PRO A 182 -13.85 -12.97 4.33
C PRO A 182 -15.17 -12.32 3.93
N THR A 183 -15.19 -11.00 3.84
CA THR A 183 -16.38 -10.20 3.51
C THR A 183 -16.41 -9.71 2.07
N ALA A 184 -15.38 -10.02 1.29
CA ALA A 184 -15.33 -9.63 -0.11
C ALA A 184 -16.57 -10.11 -0.87
N THR A 185 -17.15 -9.22 -1.67
CA THR A 185 -18.30 -9.55 -2.52
C THR A 185 -17.89 -10.27 -3.80
N LEU A 186 -16.62 -10.29 -4.10
CA LEU A 186 -15.99 -11.08 -5.15
C LEU A 186 -14.89 -11.93 -4.52
N GLY A 187 -14.97 -13.24 -4.70
CA GLY A 187 -13.94 -14.18 -4.29
C GLY A 187 -13.37 -14.88 -5.49
N ASP A 188 -12.08 -14.77 -5.63
CA ASP A 188 -11.27 -15.57 -6.50
C ASP A 188 -9.81 -15.58 -6.02
N ASP A 189 -8.96 -16.30 -6.73
CA ASP A 189 -7.61 -16.60 -6.28
C ASP A 189 -6.69 -15.37 -6.18
N GLY A 190 -7.04 -14.27 -6.84
CA GLY A 190 -6.23 -13.07 -6.85
C GLY A 190 -6.80 -11.92 -6.01
N TRP A 191 -8.12 -11.82 -5.88
CA TRP A 191 -8.75 -10.69 -5.20
C TRP A 191 -9.09 -10.97 -3.73
N SER A 192 -9.51 -12.19 -3.42
CA SER A 192 -9.73 -12.67 -2.05
C SER A 192 -9.70 -14.20 -2.04
N ARG A 193 -9.11 -14.77 -0.99
CA ARG A 193 -9.16 -16.22 -0.75
C ARG A 193 -10.41 -16.67 0.00
N HIS A 194 -11.28 -15.74 0.41
CA HIS A 194 -12.47 -16.03 1.22
C HIS A 194 -12.17 -16.85 2.50
N VAL A 195 -11.06 -16.54 3.14
CA VAL A 195 -10.61 -17.18 4.38
C VAL A 195 -10.26 -16.13 5.43
N VAL A 196 -10.36 -16.50 6.69
CA VAL A 196 -9.88 -15.65 7.77
C VAL A 196 -8.36 -15.61 7.75
N GLY A 197 -7.79 -14.40 7.71
CA GLY A 197 -6.37 -14.16 7.85
C GLY A 197 -6.03 -13.45 9.16
N THR A 198 -4.80 -13.59 9.62
CA THR A 198 -4.29 -12.90 10.81
C THR A 198 -2.89 -12.37 10.56
N SER A 199 -2.54 -11.26 11.20
CA SER A 199 -1.18 -10.76 11.17
C SER A 199 -0.77 -10.10 12.47
N LEU A 200 0.55 -9.98 12.65
CA LEU A 200 1.20 -9.27 13.74
C LEU A 200 2.25 -8.32 13.15
N ALA A 201 2.23 -7.07 13.55
CA ALA A 201 3.19 -6.07 13.14
C ALA A 201 3.85 -5.42 14.36
N LEU A 202 5.17 -5.26 14.30
CA LEU A 202 5.94 -4.42 15.20
C LEU A 202 6.28 -3.14 14.44
N VAL A 203 5.86 -2.00 14.97
CA VAL A 203 6.14 -0.68 14.41
C VAL A 203 7.00 0.10 15.38
N SER A 204 8.05 0.75 14.91
CA SER A 204 8.95 1.56 15.73
C SER A 204 9.09 2.95 15.16
N GLU A 205 8.93 3.94 16.03
CA GLU A 205 9.29 5.31 15.75
C GLU A 205 10.80 5.47 15.93
N LEU A 206 11.55 5.63 14.83
CA LEU A 206 13.00 5.79 14.87
C LEU A 206 13.40 7.22 15.15
N VAL A 207 12.75 8.18 14.49
CA VAL A 207 12.98 9.61 14.63
C VAL A 207 11.64 10.34 14.70
N ARG A 208 11.53 11.27 15.67
CA ARG A 208 10.40 12.19 15.75
C ARG A 208 10.86 13.56 16.22
N THR A 209 10.78 14.52 15.32
CA THR A 209 11.02 15.93 15.58
C THR A 209 9.82 16.74 15.04
N PRO A 210 9.71 18.04 15.30
CA PRO A 210 8.64 18.84 14.71
C PRO A 210 8.60 18.81 13.18
N ARG A 211 9.75 18.57 12.52
CA ARG A 211 9.85 18.60 11.06
C ARG A 211 10.09 17.26 10.42
N VAL A 212 10.64 16.31 11.13
CA VAL A 212 11.03 15.01 10.56
C VAL A 212 10.44 13.89 11.40
N ALA A 213 9.81 12.92 10.74
CA ALA A 213 9.44 11.65 11.32
C ALA A 213 10.03 10.53 10.47
N VAL A 214 10.51 9.47 11.12
CA VAL A 214 10.94 8.23 10.47
C VAL A 214 10.44 7.06 11.28
N ASP A 215 9.70 6.18 10.65
CA ASP A 215 9.15 4.97 11.24
C ASP A 215 9.67 3.74 10.48
N ALA A 216 9.80 2.62 11.18
CA ALA A 216 10.05 1.32 10.57
C ALA A 216 9.06 0.30 11.10
N SER A 217 8.68 -0.65 10.27
CA SER A 217 7.85 -1.77 10.71
C SER A 217 8.31 -3.10 10.09
N ALA A 218 8.04 -4.17 10.83
CA ALA A 218 8.14 -5.53 10.36
C ALA A 218 6.85 -6.27 10.71
N SER A 219 6.33 -7.04 9.79
CA SER A 219 5.09 -7.77 9.98
C SER A 219 5.19 -9.20 9.44
N THR A 220 4.40 -10.06 10.05
CA THR A 220 4.17 -11.42 9.56
C THR A 220 2.72 -11.79 9.73
N GLY A 221 2.23 -12.71 8.93
CA GLY A 221 0.85 -13.14 9.01
C GLY A 221 0.61 -14.48 8.34
N ILE A 222 -0.60 -14.95 8.54
CA ILE A 222 -1.09 -16.23 8.00
C ILE A 222 -2.41 -15.96 7.29
N THR A 223 -2.48 -16.39 6.04
CA THR A 223 -3.72 -16.51 5.27
C THR A 223 -3.76 -17.93 4.71
N PRO A 224 -4.64 -18.80 5.17
CA PRO A 224 -4.74 -20.17 4.67
C PRO A 224 -4.86 -20.19 3.14
N THR A 225 -4.24 -21.19 2.53
CA THR A 225 -4.36 -21.38 1.08
C THR A 225 -5.73 -21.97 0.75
N HIS A 226 -6.34 -21.45 -0.30
CA HIS A 226 -7.66 -21.91 -0.76
C HIS A 226 -7.77 -21.76 -2.27
N SER A 227 -8.50 -22.61 -2.96
CA SER A 227 -8.77 -22.55 -4.39
C SER A 227 -8.00 -23.54 -5.25
N ALA A 228 -8.22 -23.49 -6.55
CA ALA A 228 -7.51 -24.29 -7.56
C ALA A 228 -5.99 -24.03 -7.57
N LEU A 229 -5.55 -22.84 -7.15
CA LEU A 229 -4.14 -22.45 -7.08
C LEU A 229 -3.50 -22.66 -5.69
N ALA A 230 -4.19 -23.28 -4.73
CA ALA A 230 -3.75 -23.41 -3.33
C ALA A 230 -2.35 -24.00 -3.18
N ARG A 231 -1.95 -24.93 -4.06
CA ARG A 231 -0.61 -25.54 -4.08
C ARG A 231 0.51 -24.50 -4.30
N TYR A 232 0.22 -23.52 -5.14
CA TYR A 232 1.16 -22.45 -5.53
C TYR A 232 1.05 -21.20 -4.64
N GLN A 233 0.12 -21.18 -3.70
CA GLN A 233 -0.03 -20.06 -2.77
C GLN A 233 0.84 -20.25 -1.52
N ARG A 234 1.33 -19.14 -0.99
CA ARG A 234 1.93 -19.10 0.36
C ARG A 234 0.83 -18.85 1.39
N GLY A 235 0.84 -19.66 2.47
CA GLY A 235 -0.06 -19.44 3.61
C GLY A 235 0.53 -18.48 4.67
N VAL A 236 1.85 -18.31 4.66
CA VAL A 236 2.59 -17.40 5.58
C VAL A 236 3.28 -16.34 4.76
N PHE A 237 3.27 -15.12 5.24
CA PHE A 237 3.92 -13.98 4.60
C PHE A 237 4.69 -13.15 5.61
N ALA A 238 5.62 -12.34 5.11
CA ALA A 238 6.35 -11.35 5.87
C ALA A 238 6.48 -10.07 5.04
N ALA A 239 6.50 -8.92 5.71
CA ALA A 239 6.73 -7.64 5.09
C ALA A 239 7.54 -6.73 6.02
N GLY A 240 8.22 -5.77 5.41
CA GLY A 240 8.95 -4.71 6.10
C GLY A 240 8.71 -3.37 5.46
N LEU A 241 8.80 -2.30 6.25
CA LEU A 241 8.58 -0.94 5.79
C LEU A 241 9.53 0.01 6.52
N VAL A 242 10.05 0.98 5.77
CA VAL A 242 10.66 2.19 6.34
C VAL A 242 9.98 3.38 5.69
N SER A 243 9.42 4.26 6.50
CA SER A 243 8.73 5.46 6.04
C SER A 243 9.33 6.70 6.66
N GLY A 244 9.41 7.75 5.86
CA GLY A 244 9.87 9.07 6.29
C GLY A 244 8.88 10.15 5.92
N ARG A 245 8.86 11.22 6.72
CA ARG A 245 8.12 12.43 6.46
C ARG A 245 8.97 13.64 6.80
N TRP A 246 8.99 14.62 5.92
CA TRP A 246 9.65 15.89 6.13
C TRP A 246 8.68 17.06 5.91
N GLN A 247 8.46 17.85 6.96
CA GLN A 247 7.64 19.06 6.94
C GLN A 247 8.50 20.24 6.47
N PHE A 248 8.16 20.81 5.32
CA PHE A 248 8.93 21.88 4.72
C PHE A 248 8.33 23.27 4.94
N ALA A 249 7.00 23.39 5.07
CA ALA A 249 6.32 24.66 5.30
C ALA A 249 4.97 24.49 6.02
N GLY A 250 4.75 25.21 7.11
CA GLY A 250 3.50 25.16 7.86
C GLY A 250 3.08 23.72 8.20
N GLU A 251 1.91 23.29 7.71
CA GLU A 251 1.41 21.91 7.81
C GLU A 251 1.60 21.11 6.50
N GLN A 252 2.54 21.54 5.64
CA GLN A 252 2.83 20.87 4.38
C GLN A 252 4.08 20.01 4.52
N ALA A 253 4.01 18.78 4.04
CA ALA A 253 5.08 17.82 4.12
C ALA A 253 5.22 17.00 2.83
N VAL A 254 6.41 16.43 2.64
CA VAL A 254 6.63 15.31 1.75
C VAL A 254 6.75 14.05 2.56
N PHE A 255 6.39 12.92 1.97
CA PHE A 255 6.61 11.60 2.56
C PHE A 255 7.23 10.65 1.54
N SER A 256 7.89 9.63 2.05
CA SER A 256 8.36 8.50 1.25
C SER A 256 8.30 7.24 2.10
N THR A 257 7.90 6.13 1.48
CA THR A 257 7.84 4.80 2.06
C THR A 257 8.55 3.82 1.15
N PHE A 258 9.50 3.08 1.72
CA PHE A 258 10.10 1.91 1.09
C PHE A 258 9.51 0.68 1.74
N TRP A 259 9.02 -0.22 0.92
CA TRP A 259 8.30 -1.39 1.37
C TRP A 259 8.75 -2.65 0.63
N ILE A 260 8.88 -3.74 1.37
CA ILE A 260 9.23 -5.06 0.87
C ILE A 260 8.26 -6.09 1.44
N GLN A 261 7.82 -7.02 0.61
CA GLN A 261 7.06 -8.18 1.09
C GLN A 261 7.42 -9.45 0.35
N SER A 262 7.23 -10.58 1.04
CA SER A 262 7.30 -11.89 0.41
C SER A 262 6.18 -12.06 -0.61
N SER A 263 6.45 -12.72 -1.73
CA SER A 263 5.38 -13.04 -2.68
C SER A 263 4.22 -13.82 -2.04
N ASN A 264 3.05 -13.67 -2.63
CA ASN A 264 1.89 -14.50 -2.36
C ASN A 264 1.99 -15.91 -2.97
N TRP A 265 2.90 -16.09 -3.89
CA TRP A 265 3.08 -17.29 -4.71
C TRP A 265 4.37 -18.01 -4.38
N LYS A 266 4.45 -19.29 -4.73
CA LYS A 266 5.64 -20.15 -4.60
C LYS A 266 5.58 -21.28 -5.61
N GLY A 267 6.74 -21.65 -6.16
CA GLY A 267 6.86 -22.84 -6.99
C GLY A 267 6.13 -22.76 -8.32
N THR A 268 5.79 -21.53 -8.78
CA THR A 268 5.23 -21.33 -10.11
C THR A 268 6.30 -21.55 -11.18
N GLY A 269 7.57 -21.31 -10.83
CA GLY A 269 8.71 -21.36 -11.72
C GLY A 269 8.99 -20.03 -12.41
N PHE A 270 8.34 -18.95 -11.97
CA PHE A 270 8.56 -17.60 -12.47
C PHE A 270 9.10 -16.71 -11.34
N GLU A 271 10.30 -16.17 -11.52
CA GLU A 271 10.91 -15.23 -10.55
C GLU A 271 10.04 -13.99 -10.36
N SER A 272 9.45 -13.47 -11.43
CA SER A 272 8.54 -12.33 -11.40
C SER A 272 7.26 -12.55 -10.57
N VAL A 273 6.92 -13.80 -10.26
CA VAL A 273 5.75 -14.15 -9.45
C VAL A 273 6.14 -14.66 -8.07
N ASP A 274 7.22 -15.45 -7.97
CA ASP A 274 7.62 -16.17 -6.74
C ASP A 274 8.50 -15.33 -5.80
N ASP A 275 9.19 -14.30 -6.34
CA ASP A 275 10.12 -13.44 -5.58
C ASP A 275 9.41 -12.36 -4.75
N ALA A 276 10.19 -11.74 -3.87
CA ALA A 276 9.71 -10.61 -3.06
C ALA A 276 9.52 -9.36 -3.92
N GLU A 277 8.51 -8.58 -3.60
CA GLU A 277 8.27 -7.27 -4.20
C GLU A 277 8.90 -6.17 -3.37
N VAL A 278 9.45 -5.15 -4.04
CA VAL A 278 10.06 -3.96 -3.41
C VAL A 278 9.49 -2.70 -4.07
N ILE A 279 8.84 -1.87 -3.30
CA ILE A 279 8.12 -0.69 -3.77
C ILE A 279 8.61 0.57 -3.07
N ALA A 280 8.62 1.69 -3.80
CA ALA A 280 8.65 3.03 -3.25
C ALA A 280 7.30 3.71 -3.45
N ASP A 281 6.77 4.29 -2.37
CA ASP A 281 5.63 5.19 -2.38
C ASP A 281 6.09 6.56 -1.87
N PHE A 282 5.74 7.63 -2.56
CA PHE A 282 6.16 8.98 -2.20
C PHE A 282 5.14 10.03 -2.62
N GLY A 283 5.14 11.15 -1.93
CA GLY A 283 4.17 12.19 -2.23
C GLY A 283 4.17 13.36 -1.28
N PHE A 284 3.05 14.07 -1.30
CA PHE A 284 2.80 15.28 -0.55
C PHE A 284 1.64 15.10 0.42
N LEU A 285 1.78 15.71 1.60
CA LEU A 285 0.73 15.91 2.58
C LEU A 285 0.47 17.41 2.69
N LEU A 286 -0.74 17.82 2.34
CA LEU A 286 -1.10 19.22 2.20
C LEU A 286 -2.30 19.54 3.09
N ARG A 287 -2.15 20.47 4.03
CA ARG A 287 -3.25 21.02 4.80
C ARG A 287 -3.29 22.52 4.64
N LEU A 288 -4.26 23.02 3.88
CA LEU A 288 -4.39 24.43 3.56
C LEU A 288 -4.94 25.25 4.73
N LYS A 289 -5.81 24.66 5.55
CA LYS A 289 -6.35 25.26 6.79
C LYS A 289 -6.45 24.19 7.85
N ARG A 290 -6.23 24.57 9.12
CA ARG A 290 -6.22 23.65 10.27
C ARG A 290 -7.53 22.84 10.42
N GLN A 291 -8.65 23.44 10.06
CA GLN A 291 -9.97 22.78 10.11
C GLN A 291 -10.30 21.90 8.89
N TRP A 292 -9.47 21.93 7.86
CA TRP A 292 -9.69 21.12 6.66
C TRP A 292 -9.01 19.78 6.79
N PRO A 293 -9.51 18.75 6.07
CA PRO A 293 -8.79 17.50 6.00
C PRO A 293 -7.40 17.71 5.38
N GLU A 294 -6.49 16.86 5.77
CA GLU A 294 -5.19 16.75 5.10
C GLU A 294 -5.39 16.02 3.78
N LEU A 295 -4.94 16.63 2.70
CA LEU A 295 -4.88 16.04 1.37
C LEU A 295 -3.55 15.29 1.21
N GLN A 296 -3.62 14.02 0.84
CA GLN A 296 -2.50 13.22 0.39
C GLN A 296 -2.51 13.13 -1.13
N LEU A 297 -1.38 13.39 -1.76
CA LEU A 297 -1.13 13.15 -3.19
C LEU A 297 0.13 12.31 -3.28
N GLY A 298 0.09 11.20 -3.97
CA GLY A 298 1.20 10.27 -4.04
C GLY A 298 1.36 9.57 -5.38
N MET A 299 2.51 8.94 -5.50
CA MET A 299 2.86 8.07 -6.61
C MET A 299 3.61 6.86 -6.05
N THR A 300 3.27 5.70 -6.55
CA THR A 300 3.93 4.43 -6.20
C THR A 300 4.64 3.88 -7.42
N GLN A 301 5.84 3.34 -7.22
CA GLN A 301 6.68 2.77 -8.27
C GLN A 301 7.30 1.46 -7.79
N ASP A 302 7.27 0.44 -8.62
CA ASP A 302 8.10 -0.75 -8.44
C ASP A 302 9.59 -0.40 -8.62
N LEU A 303 10.42 -0.89 -7.71
CA LEU A 303 11.86 -0.62 -7.72
C LEU A 303 12.69 -1.78 -8.26
N VAL A 304 12.13 -2.97 -8.31
CA VAL A 304 12.86 -4.18 -8.69
C VAL A 304 12.01 -4.96 -9.70
N PRO A 305 12.50 -5.21 -10.91
CA PRO A 305 11.76 -5.94 -11.94
C PRO A 305 11.68 -7.46 -11.64
N ARG A 306 11.45 -7.80 -10.38
CA ARG A 306 11.25 -9.15 -9.84
C ARG A 306 10.13 -9.10 -8.82
N GLY A 307 9.42 -10.19 -8.72
CA GLY A 307 8.21 -10.22 -7.92
C GLY A 307 6.99 -9.72 -8.71
N PRO A 308 5.77 -9.84 -8.17
CA PRO A 308 4.55 -9.44 -8.85
C PRO A 308 4.58 -7.93 -9.16
N ALA A 309 4.70 -7.62 -10.44
CA ALA A 309 4.91 -6.25 -10.89
C ALA A 309 3.66 -5.38 -10.70
N MET A 310 3.88 -4.20 -10.15
CA MET A 310 3.00 -3.07 -10.24
C MET A 310 3.80 -1.95 -10.91
N ASP A 311 3.36 -1.52 -12.07
CA ASP A 311 4.14 -0.59 -12.88
C ASP A 311 4.20 0.81 -12.22
N VAL A 312 3.09 1.52 -12.21
CA VAL A 312 2.96 2.85 -11.61
C VAL A 312 1.58 2.98 -10.98
N GLY A 313 1.51 3.63 -9.83
CA GLY A 313 0.27 3.99 -9.15
C GLY A 313 0.20 5.46 -8.78
N PHE A 314 -1.01 5.97 -8.69
CA PHE A 314 -1.30 7.33 -8.24
C PHE A 314 -2.25 7.29 -7.04
N THR A 315 -1.93 8.07 -6.03
CA THR A 315 -2.68 8.13 -4.77
C THR A 315 -3.31 9.48 -4.55
N VAL A 316 -4.58 9.49 -4.18
CA VAL A 316 -5.28 10.66 -3.62
C VAL A 316 -5.97 10.26 -2.33
N GLY A 317 -5.70 10.99 -1.24
CA GLY A 317 -6.28 10.69 0.06
C GLY A 317 -6.72 11.91 0.84
N LEU A 318 -7.65 11.70 1.76
CA LEU A 318 -8.14 12.70 2.71
C LEU A 318 -8.10 12.12 4.13
N ARG A 319 -7.64 12.92 5.10
CA ARG A 319 -7.60 12.55 6.53
C ARG A 319 -8.22 13.63 7.40
N TRP A 320 -9.15 13.23 8.29
CA TRP A 320 -9.81 14.05 9.31
C TRP A 320 -9.35 13.73 10.72
#